data_9c7a60ac5266c8917fd27d60fd46d599
#
_entry.id   9c7a60ac5266c8917fd27d60fd46d599
#
_cell.length_a   1.000
_cell.length_b   1.000
_cell.length_c   1.000
_cell.angle_alpha   90.00
_cell.angle_beta   90.00
_cell.angle_gamma   90.00
#
_symmetry.space_group_name_H-M   'P 1'
#
loop_
_entity.id
_entity.type
_entity.pdbx_description
1 polymer ?
#
loop_
_entity_poly.entity_id
_entity_poly.type
_entity_poly.pdbx_seq_one_letter_code
_entity_poly.pdbx_strand_id
1 'polypeptide(L)'
;IKLFNFVKLFPHYFLGSNADLPIVGGSILSHDHFQGGHYEFAMAKAPVEHEFTVPGYEDVKAGIVKWPLSVIRLRSTDTEKIINLADHILGKWRAYTDEAAFIYAETDGEPHNTITPIARFKDGMYELDLALRNNITTEECPLGVYHPHAELHHIKKENIGLIEVMGLAVLPSRLKSEIETLKDYIINHKDIRSNESIEKHADWVDEFSRNYDVIDENNVDEILRKEIGIVFSKVLEYAGVFKRDEAGREAFDRFIKTL
;
A
#
# COMPACT_ATOMS: atom_id res chain seq x y z
N ILE A 1 16.93 7.79 -10.15
CA ILE A 1 17.61 9.03 -10.57
C ILE A 1 16.61 10.19 -10.67
N LYS A 2 15.56 10.12 -11.53
CA LYS A 2 14.62 11.23 -11.76
C LYS A 2 13.96 11.76 -10.49
N LEU A 3 13.56 10.87 -9.56
CA LEU A 3 12.96 11.24 -8.29
C LEU A 3 13.89 12.12 -7.44
N PHE A 4 15.14 11.73 -7.28
CA PHE A 4 16.10 12.50 -6.49
C PHE A 4 16.53 13.80 -7.18
N ASN A 5 16.59 13.85 -8.52
CA ASN A 5 16.84 15.10 -9.22
C ASN A 5 15.76 16.14 -8.89
N PHE A 6 14.50 15.71 -8.80
CA PHE A 6 13.40 16.60 -8.38
C PHE A 6 13.51 16.97 -6.90
N VAL A 7 13.74 16.01 -5.99
CA VAL A 7 13.80 16.26 -4.55
C VAL A 7 15.00 17.16 -4.18
N LYS A 8 16.11 17.10 -4.92
CA LYS A 8 17.24 18.04 -4.75
C LYS A 8 16.85 19.48 -5.06
N LEU A 9 16.00 19.70 -6.06
CA LEU A 9 15.49 21.04 -6.42
C LEU A 9 14.37 21.50 -5.48
N PHE A 10 13.55 20.57 -5.00
CA PHE A 10 12.38 20.83 -4.16
C PHE A 10 12.41 19.95 -2.90
N PRO A 11 13.31 20.21 -1.92
CA PRO A 11 13.54 19.31 -0.78
C PRO A 11 12.37 19.20 0.19
N HIS A 12 11.36 20.06 0.12
CA HIS A 12 10.14 19.97 0.91
C HIS A 12 9.00 19.25 0.20
N TYR A 13 9.26 18.68 -0.98
CA TYR A 13 8.33 17.83 -1.71
C TYR A 13 8.77 16.38 -1.65
N PHE A 14 7.80 15.47 -1.70
CA PHE A 14 8.05 14.10 -2.12
C PHE A 14 7.80 13.96 -3.61
N LEU A 15 8.40 12.94 -4.22
CA LEU A 15 8.06 12.49 -5.58
C LEU A 15 8.11 10.96 -5.62
N GLY A 16 7.09 10.34 -6.21
CA GLY A 16 7.05 8.92 -6.46
C GLY A 16 6.68 8.58 -7.88
N SER A 17 6.97 7.35 -8.28
CA SER A 17 6.55 6.77 -9.56
C SER A 17 5.59 5.62 -9.31
N ASN A 18 4.55 5.49 -10.13
CA ASN A 18 3.77 4.27 -10.16
C ASN A 18 4.64 3.08 -10.57
N ALA A 19 4.18 1.87 -10.24
CA ALA A 19 4.79 0.63 -10.70
C ALA A 19 4.76 0.54 -12.24
N ASP A 20 5.72 -0.16 -12.81
CA ASP A 20 5.86 -0.38 -14.25
C ASP A 20 5.14 -1.64 -14.76
N LEU A 21 4.35 -2.29 -13.91
CA LEU A 21 3.49 -3.43 -14.26
C LEU A 21 2.01 -3.10 -14.04
N PRO A 22 1.09 -3.72 -14.82
CA PRO A 22 -0.35 -3.53 -14.64
C PRO A 22 -0.84 -4.09 -13.29
N ILE A 23 -2.09 -3.80 -12.92
CA ILE A 23 -2.78 -4.24 -11.68
C ILE A 23 -2.25 -3.54 -10.42
N VAL A 24 -0.95 -3.41 -10.26
CA VAL A 24 -0.29 -2.85 -9.05
C VAL A 24 0.01 -1.34 -9.19
N GLY A 25 -0.92 -0.59 -9.77
CA GLY A 25 -0.85 0.86 -9.93
C GLY A 25 -0.23 1.33 -11.26
N GLY A 26 0.26 0.42 -12.09
CA GLY A 26 0.73 0.73 -13.44
C GLY A 26 -0.43 0.86 -14.42
N SER A 27 -1.09 2.02 -14.45
CA SER A 27 -2.19 2.29 -15.41
C SER A 27 -1.72 2.95 -16.70
N ILE A 28 -0.54 3.59 -16.69
CA ILE A 28 0.08 4.25 -17.83
C ILE A 28 1.49 3.68 -17.98
N LEU A 29 1.67 2.72 -18.87
CA LEU A 29 2.94 2.00 -19.04
C LEU A 29 3.79 2.53 -20.23
N SER A 30 3.23 3.44 -21.03
CA SER A 30 3.87 3.96 -22.24
C SER A 30 4.87 5.09 -22.01
N HIS A 31 4.89 5.69 -20.82
CA HIS A 31 5.81 6.78 -20.45
C HIS A 31 5.98 6.87 -18.93
N ASP A 32 7.02 7.58 -18.49
CA ASP A 32 7.24 7.87 -17.08
C ASP A 32 6.08 8.69 -16.50
N HIS A 33 5.55 8.24 -15.38
CA HIS A 33 4.44 8.87 -14.67
C HIS A 33 4.80 9.08 -13.21
N PHE A 34 4.74 10.34 -12.77
CA PHE A 34 5.13 10.74 -11.42
C PHE A 34 3.98 11.45 -10.70
N GLN A 35 3.92 11.24 -9.39
CA GLN A 35 3.04 11.98 -8.48
C GLN A 35 3.88 12.57 -7.35
N GLY A 36 3.65 13.83 -7.01
CA GLY A 36 4.42 14.53 -5.99
C GLY A 36 3.62 15.62 -5.29
N GLY A 37 4.13 16.10 -4.17
CA GLY A 37 3.54 17.14 -3.37
C GLY A 37 4.31 17.37 -2.07
N HIS A 38 3.80 18.25 -1.19
CA HIS A 38 4.44 18.56 0.09
C HIS A 38 3.64 18.05 1.30
N TYR A 39 2.62 17.22 1.06
CA TYR A 39 1.88 16.57 2.14
C TYR A 39 2.69 15.43 2.76
N GLU A 40 2.77 15.37 4.08
CA GLU A 40 3.43 14.27 4.78
C GLU A 40 2.44 13.15 5.09
N PHE A 41 2.46 12.11 4.28
CA PHE A 41 1.59 10.94 4.42
C PHE A 41 1.95 10.07 5.64
N ALA A 42 1.00 9.23 6.05
CA ALA A 42 1.16 8.34 7.20
C ALA A 42 2.39 7.40 7.06
N MET A 43 2.64 6.87 5.86
CA MET A 43 3.81 6.02 5.61
C MET A 43 5.14 6.75 5.86
N ALA A 44 5.24 8.04 5.54
CA ALA A 44 6.46 8.83 5.82
C ALA A 44 6.74 9.01 7.31
N LYS A 45 5.70 8.90 8.17
CA LYS A 45 5.79 8.97 9.64
C LYS A 45 6.01 7.60 10.28
N ALA A 46 5.75 6.52 9.54
CA ALA A 46 5.86 5.18 10.06
C ALA A 46 7.32 4.85 10.43
N PRO A 47 7.57 4.24 11.60
CA PRO A 47 8.91 3.88 12.02
C PRO A 47 9.45 2.69 11.21
N VAL A 48 10.77 2.56 11.17
CA VAL A 48 11.46 1.33 10.79
C VAL A 48 11.32 0.35 11.96
N GLU A 49 10.88 -0.87 11.68
CA GLU A 49 10.71 -1.92 12.71
C GLU A 49 11.82 -2.97 12.70
N HIS A 50 12.52 -3.12 11.57
CA HIS A 50 13.64 -4.05 11.42
C HIS A 50 14.72 -3.37 10.55
N GLU A 51 15.87 -3.03 11.14
CA GLU A 51 17.03 -2.50 10.42
C GLU A 51 17.91 -3.65 9.94
N PHE A 52 18.47 -3.50 8.74
CA PHE A 52 19.43 -4.47 8.18
C PHE A 52 20.52 -3.76 7.40
N THR A 53 21.62 -4.46 7.16
CA THR A 53 22.76 -3.97 6.38
C THR A 53 22.94 -4.86 5.16
N VAL A 54 23.17 -4.25 4.00
CA VAL A 54 23.48 -4.97 2.76
C VAL A 54 24.99 -4.89 2.51
N PRO A 55 25.69 -6.04 2.32
CA PRO A 55 27.11 -6.05 2.06
C PRO A 55 27.50 -5.18 0.85
N GLY A 56 28.49 -4.30 1.04
CA GLY A 56 28.92 -3.32 0.03
C GLY A 56 28.11 -2.03 -0.01
N TYR A 57 27.08 -1.88 0.86
CA TYR A 57 26.23 -0.69 0.98
C TYR A 57 26.07 -0.22 2.43
N GLU A 58 27.06 -0.46 3.28
CA GLU A 58 27.03 -0.19 4.72
C GLU A 58 26.80 1.30 5.06
N ASP A 59 27.07 2.19 4.11
CA ASP A 59 26.84 3.64 4.22
C ASP A 59 25.38 4.06 4.01
N VAL A 60 24.49 3.14 3.64
CA VAL A 60 23.06 3.39 3.47
C VAL A 60 22.32 2.69 4.60
N LYS A 61 21.57 3.46 5.40
CA LYS A 61 20.66 2.88 6.38
C LYS A 61 19.49 2.24 5.66
N ALA A 62 19.29 0.94 5.87
CA ALA A 62 18.20 0.18 5.28
C ALA A 62 17.34 -0.46 6.35
N GLY A 63 16.03 -0.54 6.13
CA GLY A 63 15.14 -1.22 7.06
C GLY A 63 13.72 -1.40 6.55
N ILE A 64 13.02 -2.35 7.15
CA ILE A 64 11.60 -2.64 6.89
C ILE A 64 10.76 -1.62 7.65
N VAL A 65 9.84 -0.96 6.97
CA VAL A 65 8.92 0.01 7.57
C VAL A 65 7.76 -0.73 8.24
N LYS A 66 7.39 -0.31 9.44
CA LYS A 66 6.16 -0.77 10.11
C LYS A 66 4.93 -0.21 9.38
N TRP A 67 4.55 -0.89 8.32
CA TRP A 67 3.50 -0.48 7.40
C TRP A 67 2.69 -1.70 6.93
N PRO A 68 1.38 -1.55 6.57
CA PRO A 68 0.60 -2.68 6.06
C PRO A 68 1.18 -3.31 4.79
N LEU A 69 1.69 -2.47 3.88
CA LEU A 69 2.42 -2.92 2.70
C LEU A 69 3.87 -3.29 3.04
N SER A 70 4.50 -4.10 2.18
CA SER A 70 5.90 -4.49 2.29
C SER A 70 6.81 -3.37 1.77
N VAL A 71 7.39 -2.58 2.66
CA VAL A 71 8.19 -1.39 2.31
C VAL A 71 9.59 -1.47 2.89
N ILE A 72 10.60 -1.30 2.05
CA ILE A 72 11.99 -1.10 2.44
C ILE A 72 12.29 0.40 2.36
N ARG A 73 12.80 0.97 3.45
CA ARG A 73 13.25 2.37 3.51
C ARG A 73 14.77 2.44 3.47
N LEU A 74 15.28 3.25 2.55
CA LEU A 74 16.71 3.55 2.39
C LEU A 74 16.95 4.99 2.74
N ARG A 75 18.04 5.28 3.53
CA ARG A 75 18.39 6.64 3.96
C ARG A 75 19.88 6.86 3.86
N SER A 76 20.30 7.98 3.27
CA SER A 76 21.68 8.45 3.22
C SER A 76 21.72 9.96 2.93
N THR A 77 22.83 10.61 3.21
CA THR A 77 23.13 11.97 2.72
C THR A 77 23.56 11.96 1.25
N ASP A 78 23.91 10.79 0.71
CA ASP A 78 24.34 10.57 -0.66
C ASP A 78 23.28 9.83 -1.48
N THR A 79 22.69 10.51 -2.45
CA THR A 79 21.64 9.95 -3.31
C THR A 79 22.16 8.88 -4.26
N GLU A 80 23.43 8.92 -4.68
CA GLU A 80 24.00 7.92 -5.59
C GLU A 80 24.08 6.56 -4.89
N LYS A 81 24.48 6.56 -3.61
CA LYS A 81 24.52 5.34 -2.78
C LYS A 81 23.11 4.73 -2.62
N ILE A 82 22.09 5.57 -2.38
CA ILE A 82 20.70 5.09 -2.30
C ILE A 82 20.26 4.52 -3.65
N ILE A 83 20.57 5.19 -4.77
CA ILE A 83 20.20 4.73 -6.11
C ILE A 83 20.83 3.37 -6.41
N ASN A 84 22.12 3.21 -6.12
CA ASN A 84 22.83 1.96 -6.39
C ASN A 84 22.26 0.79 -5.55
N LEU A 85 22.00 1.02 -4.26
CA LEU A 85 21.34 0.00 -3.43
C LEU A 85 19.92 -0.29 -3.88
N ALA A 86 19.15 0.73 -4.25
CA ALA A 86 17.78 0.53 -4.76
C ALA A 86 17.75 -0.27 -6.07
N ASP A 87 18.69 -0.04 -6.96
CA ASP A 87 18.85 -0.82 -8.21
C ASP A 87 19.20 -2.27 -7.92
N HIS A 88 20.13 -2.50 -6.97
CA HIS A 88 20.49 -3.84 -6.50
C HIS A 88 19.26 -4.56 -5.92
N ILE A 89 18.50 -3.91 -5.00
CA ILE A 89 17.29 -4.48 -4.41
C ILE A 89 16.24 -4.78 -5.50
N LEU A 90 16.02 -3.87 -6.45
CA LEU A 90 15.07 -4.08 -7.55
C LEU A 90 15.48 -5.27 -8.42
N GLY A 91 16.77 -5.39 -8.76
CA GLY A 91 17.27 -6.54 -9.53
C GLY A 91 17.03 -7.87 -8.81
N LYS A 92 17.32 -7.92 -7.49
CA LYS A 92 17.04 -9.09 -6.65
C LYS A 92 15.54 -9.39 -6.57
N TRP A 93 14.73 -8.34 -6.35
CA TRP A 93 13.28 -8.50 -6.25
C TRP A 93 12.65 -9.03 -7.54
N ARG A 94 13.05 -8.49 -8.69
CA ARG A 94 12.54 -8.96 -9.99
C ARG A 94 12.80 -10.45 -10.25
N ALA A 95 13.88 -10.99 -9.74
CA ALA A 95 14.25 -12.40 -9.90
C ALA A 95 13.79 -13.30 -8.72
N TYR A 96 13.11 -12.71 -7.70
CA TYR A 96 12.80 -13.43 -6.47
C TYR A 96 11.55 -14.28 -6.59
N THR A 97 11.70 -15.58 -6.30
CA THR A 97 10.59 -16.52 -6.11
C THR A 97 10.66 -17.14 -4.72
N ASP A 98 9.54 -17.17 -4.02
CA ASP A 98 9.33 -17.85 -2.73
C ASP A 98 7.95 -18.51 -2.77
N GLU A 99 7.92 -19.79 -3.15
CA GLU A 99 6.69 -20.54 -3.30
C GLU A 99 5.91 -20.65 -1.99
N ALA A 100 6.63 -20.71 -0.84
CA ALA A 100 6.00 -20.78 0.47
C ALA A 100 5.22 -19.49 0.83
N ALA A 101 5.58 -18.36 0.23
CA ALA A 101 4.89 -17.08 0.37
C ALA A 101 4.01 -16.76 -0.85
N PHE A 102 3.86 -17.69 -1.79
CA PHE A 102 3.16 -17.51 -3.07
C PHE A 102 3.73 -16.38 -3.95
N ILE A 103 5.03 -16.11 -3.83
CA ILE A 103 5.71 -15.09 -4.62
C ILE A 103 6.41 -15.78 -5.80
N TYR A 104 6.03 -15.40 -7.01
CA TYR A 104 6.64 -15.86 -8.24
C TYR A 104 7.20 -14.67 -9.01
N ALA A 105 8.46 -14.76 -9.44
CA ALA A 105 9.11 -13.73 -10.25
C ALA A 105 8.42 -13.56 -11.60
N GLU A 106 8.03 -14.69 -12.20
CA GLU A 106 7.34 -14.76 -13.50
C GLU A 106 6.46 -16.01 -13.60
N THR A 107 5.48 -15.98 -14.49
CA THR A 107 4.67 -17.13 -14.91
C THR A 107 4.51 -17.08 -16.42
N ASP A 108 4.83 -18.17 -17.12
CA ASP A 108 4.77 -18.26 -18.59
C ASP A 108 5.52 -17.11 -19.33
N GLY A 109 6.61 -16.62 -18.73
CA GLY A 109 7.42 -15.53 -19.26
C GLY A 109 6.92 -14.11 -18.96
N GLU A 110 5.80 -13.99 -18.24
CA GLU A 110 5.26 -12.70 -17.79
C GLU A 110 5.80 -12.34 -16.42
N PRO A 111 6.49 -11.18 -16.22
CA PRO A 111 7.05 -10.77 -14.95
C PRO A 111 5.98 -10.29 -13.98
N HIS A 112 6.17 -10.58 -12.68
CA HIS A 112 5.23 -10.19 -11.63
C HIS A 112 5.79 -9.18 -10.62
N ASN A 113 7.09 -9.22 -10.35
CA ASN A 113 7.71 -8.40 -9.31
C ASN A 113 8.11 -7.03 -9.82
N THR A 114 7.67 -5.99 -9.11
CA THR A 114 8.02 -4.59 -9.35
C THR A 114 8.03 -3.79 -8.05
N ILE A 115 8.31 -2.50 -8.13
CA ILE A 115 8.28 -1.57 -6.99
C ILE A 115 7.47 -0.31 -7.30
N THR A 116 6.96 0.32 -6.25
CA THR A 116 6.49 1.71 -6.26
C THR A 116 7.49 2.54 -5.43
N PRO A 117 8.42 3.28 -6.06
CA PRO A 117 9.45 4.05 -5.36
C PRO A 117 8.93 5.44 -4.99
N ILE A 118 9.21 5.89 -3.76
CA ILE A 118 8.85 7.22 -3.27
C ILE A 118 10.07 7.88 -2.60
N ALA A 119 10.54 9.00 -3.16
CA ALA A 119 11.67 9.76 -2.66
C ALA A 119 11.23 11.01 -1.91
N ARG A 120 11.99 11.37 -0.86
CA ARG A 120 11.84 12.62 -0.12
C ARG A 120 13.17 13.01 0.55
N PHE A 121 13.23 14.24 1.05
CA PHE A 121 14.28 14.71 1.95
C PHE A 121 13.67 14.94 3.33
N LYS A 122 14.21 14.30 4.36
CA LYS A 122 13.68 14.35 5.73
C LYS A 122 14.79 14.22 6.74
N ASP A 123 14.75 15.06 7.80
CA ASP A 123 15.70 15.01 8.92
C ASP A 123 17.19 15.06 8.45
N GLY A 124 17.48 15.90 7.44
CA GLY A 124 18.83 16.10 6.92
C GLY A 124 19.34 14.97 6.01
N MET A 125 18.51 13.99 5.65
CA MET A 125 18.89 12.87 4.77
C MET A 125 17.90 12.74 3.62
N TYR A 126 18.39 12.21 2.50
CA TYR A 126 17.53 11.69 1.44
C TYR A 126 16.98 10.34 1.87
N GLU A 127 15.73 10.11 1.51
CA GLU A 127 14.99 8.90 1.86
C GLU A 127 14.30 8.36 0.62
N LEU A 128 14.38 7.05 0.41
CA LEU A 128 13.66 6.34 -0.65
C LEU A 128 12.92 5.15 -0.04
N ASP A 129 11.60 5.17 -0.14
CA ASP A 129 10.76 4.03 0.18
C ASP A 129 10.55 3.20 -1.09
N LEU A 130 10.82 1.90 -1.00
CA LEU A 130 10.59 0.89 -2.03
C LEU A 130 9.40 0.04 -1.58
N ALA A 131 8.20 0.36 -2.04
CA ALA A 131 7.06 -0.52 -1.81
C ALA A 131 7.12 -1.68 -2.81
N LEU A 132 7.34 -2.90 -2.30
CA LEU A 132 7.42 -4.12 -3.09
C LEU A 132 6.02 -4.50 -3.58
N ARG A 133 5.91 -4.82 -4.88
CA ARG A 133 4.65 -5.15 -5.52
C ARG A 133 4.80 -6.44 -6.33
N ASN A 134 3.68 -7.16 -6.46
CA ASN A 134 3.57 -8.33 -7.34
C ASN A 134 2.17 -8.37 -7.93
N ASN A 135 2.05 -8.59 -9.25
CA ASN A 135 0.80 -8.52 -10.00
C ASN A 135 0.21 -9.88 -10.40
N ILE A 136 0.71 -10.96 -9.78
CA ILE A 136 0.23 -12.31 -10.12
C ILE A 136 -1.29 -12.43 -9.91
N THR A 137 -1.95 -13.13 -10.81
CA THR A 137 -3.38 -13.46 -10.75
C THR A 137 -3.58 -14.97 -10.67
N THR A 138 -4.73 -15.38 -10.14
CA THR A 138 -5.21 -16.77 -10.15
C THR A 138 -6.67 -16.79 -10.60
N GLU A 139 -7.22 -17.99 -10.83
CA GLU A 139 -8.66 -18.13 -11.11
C GLU A 139 -9.52 -17.61 -9.95
N GLU A 140 -9.08 -17.82 -8.69
CA GLU A 140 -9.77 -17.30 -7.51
C GLU A 140 -9.56 -15.78 -7.31
N CYS A 141 -8.40 -15.26 -7.74
CA CYS A 141 -8.03 -13.86 -7.60
C CYS A 141 -7.73 -13.19 -8.95
N PRO A 142 -8.73 -13.03 -9.85
CA PRO A 142 -8.52 -12.53 -11.20
C PRO A 142 -8.13 -11.05 -11.28
N LEU A 143 -8.35 -10.29 -10.19
CA LEU A 143 -7.92 -8.89 -10.07
C LEU A 143 -6.50 -8.76 -9.46
N GLY A 144 -5.90 -9.86 -9.04
CA GLY A 144 -4.59 -9.93 -8.39
C GLY A 144 -4.66 -10.61 -7.02
N VAL A 145 -3.66 -11.43 -6.72
CA VAL A 145 -3.49 -12.06 -5.40
C VAL A 145 -3.14 -10.99 -4.35
N TYR A 146 -2.30 -10.02 -4.73
CA TYR A 146 -1.90 -8.89 -3.90
C TYR A 146 -2.73 -7.64 -4.24
N HIS A 147 -4.04 -7.80 -4.11
CA HIS A 147 -5.07 -6.83 -4.45
C HIS A 147 -6.20 -6.93 -3.40
N PRO A 148 -7.00 -5.88 -3.17
CA PRO A 148 -8.19 -5.99 -2.33
C PRO A 148 -9.11 -7.14 -2.79
N HIS A 149 -9.42 -8.08 -1.89
CA HIS A 149 -10.30 -9.20 -2.19
C HIS A 149 -11.78 -8.81 -2.07
N ALA A 150 -12.68 -9.72 -2.50
CA ALA A 150 -14.10 -9.45 -2.72
C ALA A 150 -14.83 -8.86 -1.50
N GLU A 151 -14.48 -9.29 -0.29
CA GLU A 151 -15.07 -8.83 0.96
C GLU A 151 -14.81 -7.34 1.26
N LEU A 152 -13.77 -6.75 0.64
CA LEU A 152 -13.43 -5.33 0.78
C LEU A 152 -13.99 -4.47 -0.35
N HIS A 153 -14.56 -5.08 -1.41
CA HIS A 153 -15.00 -4.38 -2.60
C HIS A 153 -16.17 -3.42 -2.36
N HIS A 154 -16.90 -3.59 -1.27
CA HIS A 154 -17.93 -2.63 -0.88
C HIS A 154 -17.34 -1.23 -0.58
N ILE A 155 -16.08 -1.16 -0.13
CA ILE A 155 -15.34 0.10 0.10
C ILE A 155 -14.35 0.36 -1.04
N LYS A 156 -13.47 -0.60 -1.38
CA LYS A 156 -12.40 -0.41 -2.36
C LYS A 156 -12.19 -1.66 -3.21
N LYS A 157 -12.44 -1.52 -4.50
CA LYS A 157 -12.23 -2.58 -5.51
C LYS A 157 -11.09 -2.24 -6.47
N GLU A 158 -10.80 -0.96 -6.66
CA GLU A 158 -9.86 -0.46 -7.65
C GLU A 158 -8.40 -0.74 -7.23
N ASN A 159 -7.50 -0.73 -8.22
CA ASN A 159 -6.06 -0.91 -8.01
C ASN A 159 -5.50 0.11 -7.03
N ILE A 160 -4.51 -0.31 -6.24
CA ILE A 160 -3.84 0.52 -5.23
C ILE A 160 -2.67 1.25 -5.90
N GLY A 161 -2.84 2.56 -6.11
CA GLY A 161 -1.85 3.46 -6.68
C GLY A 161 -0.91 4.08 -5.64
N LEU A 162 0.00 4.95 -6.11
CA LEU A 162 1.06 5.56 -5.30
C LEU A 162 0.53 6.32 -4.06
N ILE A 163 -0.51 7.11 -4.22
CA ILE A 163 -1.08 7.91 -3.11
C ILE A 163 -1.66 7.01 -2.02
N GLU A 164 -2.32 5.94 -2.43
CA GLU A 164 -2.93 4.95 -1.52
C GLU A 164 -1.85 4.13 -0.80
N VAL A 165 -0.78 3.76 -1.49
CA VAL A 165 0.40 3.11 -0.89
C VAL A 165 0.94 3.92 0.29
N MET A 166 0.90 5.25 0.21
CA MET A 166 1.36 6.15 1.27
C MET A 166 0.34 6.34 2.41
N GLY A 167 -0.86 5.76 2.30
CA GLY A 167 -1.87 5.72 3.37
C GLY A 167 -3.00 6.74 3.25
N LEU A 168 -3.22 7.36 2.09
CA LEU A 168 -4.42 8.16 1.84
C LEU A 168 -5.46 7.32 1.09
N ALA A 169 -6.59 7.08 1.70
CA ALA A 169 -7.70 6.38 1.08
C ALA A 169 -8.30 7.23 -0.05
N VAL A 170 -7.95 6.90 -1.30
CA VAL A 170 -8.65 7.41 -2.49
C VAL A 170 -9.79 6.46 -2.77
N LEU A 171 -11.00 6.90 -2.42
CA LEU A 171 -12.21 6.08 -2.46
C LEU A 171 -13.07 6.42 -3.68
N PRO A 172 -13.82 5.45 -4.24
CA PRO A 172 -14.69 5.70 -5.37
C PRO A 172 -15.80 6.70 -5.01
N SER A 173 -16.17 7.56 -5.97
CA SER A 173 -17.13 8.65 -5.78
C SER A 173 -18.51 8.21 -5.31
N ARG A 174 -18.92 6.97 -5.67
CA ARG A 174 -20.18 6.35 -5.21
C ARG A 174 -20.32 6.31 -3.69
N LEU A 175 -19.21 6.09 -2.98
CA LEU A 175 -19.22 5.99 -1.50
C LEU A 175 -19.73 7.25 -0.83
N LYS A 176 -19.60 8.42 -1.44
CA LYS A 176 -20.12 9.66 -0.85
C LYS A 176 -21.63 9.58 -0.61
N SER A 177 -22.40 9.18 -1.62
CA SER A 177 -23.87 9.04 -1.51
C SER A 177 -24.27 7.78 -0.74
N GLU A 178 -23.52 6.68 -0.92
CA GLU A 178 -23.79 5.42 -0.20
C GLU A 178 -23.61 5.61 1.31
N ILE A 179 -22.56 6.27 1.78
CA ILE A 179 -22.31 6.51 3.20
C ILE A 179 -23.34 7.47 3.82
N GLU A 180 -23.77 8.52 3.10
CA GLU A 180 -24.85 9.39 3.57
C GLU A 180 -26.18 8.60 3.73
N THR A 181 -26.51 7.74 2.78
CA THR A 181 -27.69 6.88 2.87
C THR A 181 -27.55 5.87 4.02
N LEU A 182 -26.37 5.25 4.15
CA LEU A 182 -26.07 4.27 5.20
C LEU A 182 -26.21 4.90 6.59
N LYS A 183 -25.71 6.11 6.78
CA LYS A 183 -25.84 6.90 7.99
C LYS A 183 -27.32 7.07 8.40
N ASP A 184 -28.18 7.50 7.46
CA ASP A 184 -29.64 7.62 7.72
C ASP A 184 -30.25 6.28 8.15
N TYR A 185 -29.85 5.18 7.51
CA TYR A 185 -30.38 3.84 7.83
C TYR A 185 -29.93 3.36 9.20
N ILE A 186 -28.68 3.58 9.59
CA ILE A 186 -28.13 3.22 10.90
C ILE A 186 -28.84 4.00 12.01
N ILE A 187 -28.92 5.33 11.90
CA ILE A 187 -29.53 6.20 12.93
C ILE A 187 -31.01 5.86 13.14
N ASN A 188 -31.73 5.59 12.06
CA ASN A 188 -33.17 5.32 12.10
C ASN A 188 -33.51 3.83 12.21
N HIS A 189 -32.52 2.95 12.47
CA HIS A 189 -32.68 1.50 12.60
C HIS A 189 -33.44 0.85 11.42
N LYS A 190 -33.19 1.35 10.19
CA LYS A 190 -33.79 0.80 8.98
C LYS A 190 -33.02 -0.44 8.52
N ASP A 191 -33.72 -1.36 7.85
CA ASP A 191 -33.06 -2.54 7.28
C ASP A 191 -32.20 -2.16 6.06
N ILE A 192 -30.86 -2.22 6.22
CA ILE A 192 -29.87 -1.90 5.19
C ILE A 192 -30.02 -2.81 3.97
N ARG A 193 -30.38 -4.08 4.17
CA ARG A 193 -30.58 -5.07 3.10
C ARG A 193 -31.79 -4.78 2.22
N SER A 194 -32.72 -3.93 2.70
CA SER A 194 -33.89 -3.50 1.90
C SER A 194 -33.56 -2.47 0.82
N ASN A 195 -32.35 -1.91 0.80
CA ASN A 195 -31.91 -0.87 -0.13
C ASN A 195 -30.74 -1.35 -0.99
N GLU A 196 -30.99 -1.63 -2.27
CA GLU A 196 -30.05 -2.16 -3.25
C GLU A 196 -28.75 -1.32 -3.36
N SER A 197 -28.84 0.00 -3.14
CA SER A 197 -27.65 0.88 -3.24
C SER A 197 -26.63 0.68 -2.13
N ILE A 198 -27.07 0.19 -0.95
CA ILE A 198 -26.24 0.06 0.26
C ILE A 198 -26.21 -1.34 0.85
N GLU A 199 -27.01 -2.31 0.32
CA GLU A 199 -27.09 -3.68 0.85
C GLU A 199 -25.70 -4.36 0.98
N LYS A 200 -24.79 -4.06 0.06
CA LYS A 200 -23.39 -4.56 0.07
C LYS A 200 -22.59 -4.15 1.30
N HIS A 201 -23.05 -3.16 2.07
CA HIS A 201 -22.43 -2.73 3.33
C HIS A 201 -23.06 -3.39 4.56
N ALA A 202 -24.15 -4.15 4.41
CA ALA A 202 -24.93 -4.64 5.54
C ALA A 202 -24.11 -5.54 6.48
N ASP A 203 -23.38 -6.52 5.96
CA ASP A 203 -22.59 -7.44 6.78
C ASP A 203 -21.48 -6.70 7.53
N TRP A 204 -20.84 -5.73 6.88
CA TRP A 204 -19.83 -4.86 7.51
C TRP A 204 -20.43 -4.02 8.65
N VAL A 205 -21.63 -3.45 8.45
CA VAL A 205 -22.31 -2.68 9.51
C VAL A 205 -22.71 -3.59 10.67
N ASP A 206 -23.24 -4.78 10.40
CA ASP A 206 -23.57 -5.76 11.43
C ASP A 206 -22.34 -6.20 12.24
N GLU A 207 -21.16 -6.30 11.59
CA GLU A 207 -19.92 -6.66 12.26
C GLU A 207 -19.45 -5.53 13.20
N PHE A 208 -19.26 -4.33 12.66
CA PHE A 208 -18.67 -3.25 13.44
C PHE A 208 -19.63 -2.71 14.53
N SER A 209 -20.94 -2.70 14.28
CA SER A 209 -21.92 -2.18 15.23
C SER A 209 -21.87 -2.88 16.59
N ARG A 210 -21.41 -4.13 16.64
CA ARG A 210 -21.23 -4.88 17.89
C ARG A 210 -20.13 -4.31 18.79
N ASN A 211 -19.28 -3.44 18.26
CA ASN A 211 -18.16 -2.83 18.98
C ASN A 211 -18.55 -1.48 19.62
N TYR A 212 -19.81 -1.03 19.44
CA TYR A 212 -20.30 0.25 19.93
C TYR A 212 -21.59 0.06 20.71
N ASP A 213 -21.65 0.60 21.92
CA ASP A 213 -22.85 0.52 22.77
C ASP A 213 -24.04 1.27 22.15
N VAL A 214 -23.77 2.44 21.56
CA VAL A 214 -24.77 3.29 20.90
C VAL A 214 -24.15 3.93 19.67
N ILE A 215 -24.91 3.91 18.57
CA ILE A 215 -24.59 4.67 17.35
C ILE A 215 -25.76 5.64 17.11
N ASP A 216 -25.47 6.95 17.18
CA ASP A 216 -26.48 8.01 17.03
C ASP A 216 -25.97 9.16 16.15
N GLU A 217 -26.77 10.22 16.00
CA GLU A 217 -26.44 11.39 15.20
C GLU A 217 -25.15 12.10 15.60
N ASN A 218 -24.71 11.94 16.86
CA ASN A 218 -23.53 12.64 17.39
C ASN A 218 -22.21 11.93 17.08
N ASN A 219 -22.24 10.61 16.88
CA ASN A 219 -21.04 9.79 16.74
C ASN A 219 -20.93 9.00 15.42
N VAL A 220 -22.01 8.85 14.65
CA VAL A 220 -22.04 8.01 13.46
C VAL A 220 -21.00 8.41 12.41
N ASP A 221 -20.75 9.71 12.21
CA ASP A 221 -19.77 10.20 11.26
C ASP A 221 -18.33 9.80 11.65
N GLU A 222 -18.00 9.88 12.93
CA GLU A 222 -16.70 9.47 13.45
C GLU A 222 -16.52 7.96 13.36
N ILE A 223 -17.56 7.19 13.73
CA ILE A 223 -17.57 5.74 13.65
C ILE A 223 -17.37 5.29 12.20
N LEU A 224 -18.18 5.77 11.26
CA LEU A 224 -18.06 5.39 9.86
C LEU A 224 -16.69 5.75 9.27
N ARG A 225 -16.14 6.92 9.61
CA ARG A 225 -14.80 7.31 9.18
C ARG A 225 -13.72 6.37 9.73
N LYS A 226 -13.82 5.99 10.99
CA LYS A 226 -12.91 5.05 11.64
C LYS A 226 -13.01 3.66 11.00
N GLU A 227 -14.23 3.16 10.81
CA GLU A 227 -14.45 1.82 10.27
C GLU A 227 -14.03 1.73 8.79
N ILE A 228 -14.27 2.77 7.97
CA ILE A 228 -13.72 2.88 6.62
C ILE A 228 -12.18 2.84 6.66
N GLY A 229 -11.56 3.53 7.62
CA GLY A 229 -10.11 3.52 7.81
C GLY A 229 -9.57 2.12 8.15
N ILE A 230 -10.30 1.34 8.97
CA ILE A 230 -9.97 -0.06 9.29
C ILE A 230 -10.05 -0.93 8.03
N VAL A 231 -11.12 -0.80 7.24
CA VAL A 231 -11.24 -1.52 5.96
C VAL A 231 -10.10 -1.13 5.02
N PHE A 232 -9.76 0.15 4.93
CA PHE A 232 -8.66 0.59 4.08
C PHE A 232 -7.29 0.08 4.56
N SER A 233 -7.07 -0.08 5.87
CA SER A 233 -5.87 -0.76 6.39
C SER A 233 -5.79 -2.20 5.90
N LYS A 234 -6.90 -2.95 5.93
CA LYS A 234 -6.97 -4.32 5.37
C LYS A 234 -6.72 -4.33 3.85
N VAL A 235 -7.21 -3.33 3.12
CA VAL A 235 -6.92 -3.14 1.69
C VAL A 235 -5.41 -3.06 1.44
N LEU A 236 -4.68 -2.29 2.26
CA LEU A 236 -3.22 -2.20 2.15
C LEU A 236 -2.51 -3.49 2.56
N GLU A 237 -3.02 -4.20 3.58
CA GLU A 237 -2.48 -5.50 3.99
C GLU A 237 -2.64 -6.56 2.89
N TYR A 238 -3.78 -6.59 2.21
CA TYR A 238 -3.98 -7.47 1.05
C TYR A 238 -3.07 -7.12 -0.12
N ALA A 239 -2.82 -5.84 -0.36
CA ALA A 239 -1.88 -5.38 -1.37
C ALA A 239 -0.39 -5.61 -0.99
N GLY A 240 -0.10 -5.90 0.27
CA GLY A 240 1.24 -6.25 0.77
C GLY A 240 1.67 -7.64 0.33
N VAL A 241 2.89 -7.76 -0.21
CA VAL A 241 3.44 -9.02 -0.70
C VAL A 241 3.82 -9.94 0.46
N PHE A 242 4.55 -9.41 1.43
CA PHE A 242 4.84 -10.11 2.68
C PHE A 242 3.79 -9.73 3.73
N LYS A 243 3.03 -10.71 4.21
CA LYS A 243 1.95 -10.48 5.18
C LYS A 243 2.50 -10.07 6.54
N ARG A 244 1.62 -9.49 7.38
CA ARG A 244 2.02 -8.95 8.69
C ARG A 244 2.01 -9.98 9.82
N ASP A 245 1.66 -11.24 9.53
CA ASP A 245 1.78 -12.38 10.43
C ASP A 245 3.24 -12.88 10.56
N GLU A 246 3.45 -13.92 11.34
CA GLU A 246 4.77 -14.51 11.58
C GLU A 246 5.38 -15.07 10.28
N ALA A 247 4.60 -15.83 9.53
CA ALA A 247 5.05 -16.44 8.26
C ALA A 247 5.44 -15.38 7.22
N GLY A 248 4.68 -14.28 7.13
CA GLY A 248 4.99 -13.19 6.22
C GLY A 248 6.24 -12.41 6.62
N ARG A 249 6.48 -12.21 7.93
CA ARG A 249 7.74 -11.62 8.42
C ARG A 249 8.94 -12.50 8.12
N GLU A 250 8.82 -13.82 8.36
CA GLU A 250 9.88 -14.78 8.00
C GLU A 250 10.16 -14.79 6.50
N ALA A 251 9.12 -14.69 5.66
CA ALA A 251 9.26 -14.60 4.21
C ALA A 251 10.00 -13.30 3.80
N PHE A 252 9.68 -12.17 4.43
CA PHE A 252 10.40 -10.93 4.19
C PHE A 252 11.88 -11.04 4.58
N ASP A 253 12.17 -11.65 5.74
CA ASP A 253 13.54 -11.89 6.17
C ASP A 253 14.30 -12.83 5.22
N ARG A 254 13.63 -13.83 4.61
CA ARG A 254 14.24 -14.66 3.57
C ARG A 254 14.65 -13.83 2.35
N PHE A 255 13.78 -12.90 1.91
CA PHE A 255 14.14 -11.98 0.83
C PHE A 255 15.33 -11.08 1.21
N ILE A 256 15.30 -10.44 2.40
CA ILE A 256 16.39 -9.58 2.86
C ILE A 256 17.73 -10.33 2.88
N LYS A 257 17.76 -11.60 3.26
CA LYS A 257 18.98 -12.43 3.25
C LYS A 257 19.54 -12.70 1.84
N THR A 258 18.82 -12.39 0.78
CA THR A 258 19.32 -12.51 -0.60
C THR A 258 20.05 -11.25 -1.08
N LEU A 259 19.94 -10.16 -0.34
CA LEU A 259 20.55 -8.87 -0.67
C LEU A 259 22.04 -8.88 -0.27
#